data_f5e8ebd50fc00efc3af9031576907690
#
_entry.id   f5e8ebd50fc00efc3af9031576907690
#
_cell.length_a   1.000
_cell.length_b   1.000
_cell.length_c   1.000
_cell.angle_alpha   90.00
_cell.angle_beta   90.00
_cell.angle_gamma   90.00
#
_symmetry.space_group_name_H-M   'P 1'
#
loop_
_entity.id
_entity.type
_entity.pdbx_description
1 polymer ?
#
loop_
_entity_poly.entity_id
_entity_poly.type
_entity_poly.pdbx_seq_one_letter_code
_entity_poly.pdbx_strand_id
1 'polypeptide(L)'
;FTAERLMKSQGRTSTADNDINAIASMGMIPQGYRVNNFLTDTDAFYIITDVPNGMKYFERTPIRTAMEGDFDTGNVRYKARERYRFGVSDYRGIFGVEGA
;
A
#
# COMPACT_ATOMS: atom_id res chain seq x y z
N PHE A 1 -13.21 0.46 6.10
CA PHE A 1 -14.33 -0.38 6.59
C PHE A 1 -14.81 -1.42 5.57
N THR A 2 -14.87 -1.08 4.28
CA THR A 2 -15.29 -2.03 3.24
C THR A 2 -14.42 -3.27 3.17
N ALA A 3 -13.11 -3.12 3.20
CA ALA A 3 -12.18 -4.25 3.19
C ALA A 3 -12.35 -5.13 4.43
N GLU A 4 -12.50 -4.55 5.59
CA GLU A 4 -12.74 -5.29 6.83
C GLU A 4 -14.06 -6.07 6.79
N ARG A 5 -15.11 -5.45 6.30
CA ARG A 5 -16.41 -6.11 6.12
C ARG A 5 -16.35 -7.28 5.17
N LEU A 6 -15.64 -7.13 4.04
CA LEU A 6 -15.47 -8.20 3.06
C LEU A 6 -14.65 -9.38 3.61
N MET A 7 -13.65 -9.11 4.42
CA MET A 7 -12.76 -10.14 4.93
C MET A 7 -13.23 -10.84 6.19
N LYS A 8 -13.95 -10.12 7.05
CA LYS A 8 -14.36 -10.63 8.37
C LYS A 8 -15.84 -10.93 8.49
N SER A 9 -16.66 -10.60 7.49
CA SER A 9 -18.08 -10.92 7.55
C SER A 9 -18.28 -12.44 7.59
N GLN A 10 -19.06 -12.85 8.57
CA GLN A 10 -19.58 -14.22 8.69
C GLN A 10 -21.08 -14.16 8.42
N GLY A 11 -21.68 -15.26 8.08
CA GLY A 11 -23.07 -15.34 7.69
C GLY A 11 -24.04 -14.45 8.50
N ARG A 12 -25.18 -14.17 7.94
CA ARG A 12 -26.18 -13.27 8.52
C ARG A 12 -27.03 -14.04 9.54
N THR A 13 -27.04 -13.59 10.79
CA THR A 13 -27.87 -14.15 11.83
C THR A 13 -29.37 -13.98 11.53
N SER A 14 -30.19 -14.97 11.87
CA SER A 14 -31.66 -14.95 11.75
C SER A 14 -32.21 -15.00 10.31
N THR A 15 -31.45 -15.49 9.36
CA THR A 15 -31.91 -15.78 7.99
C THR A 15 -31.79 -17.27 7.67
N ALA A 16 -32.75 -17.80 6.90
CA ALA A 16 -32.72 -19.20 6.47
C ALA A 16 -31.55 -19.50 5.52
N ASP A 17 -31.13 -18.49 4.74
CA ASP A 17 -29.99 -18.54 3.83
C ASP A 17 -28.77 -17.91 4.51
N ASN A 18 -28.07 -18.70 5.29
CA ASN A 18 -26.86 -18.25 5.99
C ASN A 18 -25.62 -18.67 5.19
N ASP A 19 -25.37 -17.94 4.11
CA ASP A 19 -24.23 -18.21 3.22
C ASP A 19 -22.89 -17.89 3.89
N ILE A 20 -21.94 -18.78 3.69
CA ILE A 20 -20.58 -18.63 4.17
C ILE A 20 -19.85 -17.62 3.28
N ASN A 21 -19.13 -16.69 3.89
CA ASN A 21 -18.23 -15.80 3.14
C ASN A 21 -17.05 -16.61 2.57
N ALA A 22 -17.10 -16.88 1.27
CA ALA A 22 -16.10 -17.69 0.57
C ALA A 22 -14.70 -17.07 0.65
N ILE A 23 -14.58 -15.76 0.59
CA ILE A 23 -13.29 -15.05 0.66
C ILE A 23 -12.61 -15.28 2.01
N ALA A 24 -13.37 -15.17 3.10
CA ALA A 24 -12.85 -15.43 4.44
C ALA A 24 -12.54 -16.91 4.67
N SER A 25 -13.45 -17.80 4.23
CA SER A 25 -13.33 -19.24 4.42
C SER A 25 -12.16 -19.86 3.65
N MET A 26 -11.92 -19.41 2.43
CA MET A 26 -10.84 -19.93 1.57
C MET A 26 -9.48 -19.28 1.85
N GLY A 27 -9.43 -18.23 2.67
CA GLY A 27 -8.19 -17.53 2.96
C GLY A 27 -7.53 -16.91 1.72
N MET A 28 -8.34 -16.39 0.79
CA MET A 28 -7.86 -15.84 -0.48
C MET A 28 -6.94 -14.64 -0.31
N ILE A 29 -7.01 -13.96 0.82
CA ILE A 29 -6.18 -12.79 1.14
C ILE A 29 -5.34 -13.09 2.38
N PRO A 30 -4.21 -13.81 2.23
CA PRO A 30 -3.43 -14.29 3.37
C PRO A 30 -2.74 -13.17 4.17
N GLN A 31 -2.45 -12.04 3.53
CA GLN A 31 -1.76 -10.91 4.17
C GLN A 31 -2.70 -9.91 4.85
N GLY A 32 -4.01 -10.10 4.73
CA GLY A 32 -4.99 -9.23 5.34
C GLY A 32 -5.12 -7.87 4.63
N TYR A 33 -5.60 -6.88 5.35
CA TYR A 33 -5.78 -5.52 4.85
C TYR A 33 -4.97 -4.52 5.69
N ARG A 34 -4.68 -3.38 5.08
CA ARG A 34 -3.99 -2.27 5.75
C ARG A 34 -4.69 -0.97 5.45
N VAL A 35 -4.74 -0.10 6.44
CA VAL A 35 -5.30 1.25 6.31
C VAL A 35 -4.17 2.22 6.00
N ASN A 36 -4.36 3.03 4.97
CA ASN A 36 -3.41 4.07 4.60
C ASN A 36 -4.05 5.44 4.84
N ASN A 37 -3.55 6.16 5.84
CA ASN A 37 -4.08 7.46 6.24
C ASN A 37 -3.68 8.60 5.30
N PHE A 38 -2.81 8.35 4.34
CA PHE A 38 -2.41 9.35 3.33
C PHE A 38 -3.36 9.42 2.13
N LEU A 39 -4.27 8.47 2.01
CA LEU A 39 -5.33 8.52 1.01
C LEU A 39 -6.40 9.53 1.45
N THR A 40 -6.72 10.45 0.55
CA THR A 40 -7.73 11.48 0.80
C THR A 40 -9.17 11.01 0.58
N ASP A 41 -9.32 9.98 -0.24
CA ASP A 41 -10.62 9.38 -0.53
C ASP A 41 -10.93 8.29 0.51
N THR A 42 -12.06 8.43 1.18
CA THR A 42 -12.49 7.51 2.24
C THR A 42 -13.13 6.22 1.71
N ASP A 43 -13.58 6.23 0.46
CA ASP A 43 -14.30 5.11 -0.16
C ASP A 43 -13.42 4.26 -1.09
N ALA A 44 -12.25 4.77 -1.44
CA ALA A 44 -11.32 4.07 -2.31
C ALA A 44 -10.63 2.90 -1.60
N PHE A 45 -10.49 1.79 -2.31
CA PHE A 45 -9.65 0.69 -1.87
C PHE A 45 -8.86 0.10 -3.03
N TYR A 46 -7.74 -0.51 -2.70
CA TYR A 46 -6.82 -1.10 -3.67
C TYR A 46 -6.49 -2.54 -3.28
N ILE A 47 -6.46 -3.41 -4.28
CA ILE A 47 -6.05 -4.80 -4.13
C ILE A 47 -4.71 -4.97 -4.84
N ILE A 48 -3.71 -5.44 -4.10
CA ILE A 48 -2.38 -5.70 -4.62
C ILE A 48 -2.21 -7.21 -4.75
N THR A 49 -1.79 -7.66 -5.91
CA THR A 49 -1.53 -9.06 -6.21
C THR A 49 -0.02 -9.34 -6.22
N ASP A 50 0.34 -10.60 -6.10
CA ASP A 50 1.73 -11.07 -6.14
C ASP A 50 2.25 -11.37 -7.56
N VAL A 51 1.62 -10.79 -8.57
CA VAL A 51 2.06 -10.94 -9.96
C VAL A 51 3.50 -10.47 -10.12
N PRO A 52 4.38 -11.27 -10.72
CA PRO A 52 5.75 -10.86 -10.97
C PRO A 52 5.81 -9.61 -11.86
N ASN A 53 6.70 -8.70 -11.52
CA ASN A 53 6.87 -7.42 -12.21
C ASN A 53 5.66 -6.47 -12.14
N GLY A 54 4.81 -6.57 -11.14
CA GLY A 54 3.73 -5.63 -10.90
C GLY A 54 4.25 -4.23 -10.54
N MET A 55 4.14 -3.86 -9.28
CA MET A 55 4.71 -2.60 -8.80
C MET A 55 6.21 -2.73 -8.56
N LYS A 56 6.98 -1.74 -9.01
CA LYS A 56 8.44 -1.70 -8.88
C LYS A 56 8.92 -0.41 -8.25
N TYR A 57 9.92 -0.57 -7.44
CA TYR A 57 10.73 0.52 -6.92
C TYR A 57 12.06 0.54 -7.68
N PHE A 58 12.35 1.67 -8.32
CA PHE A 58 13.59 1.89 -9.04
C PHE A 58 14.47 2.85 -8.24
N GLU A 59 15.57 2.34 -7.75
CA GLU A 59 16.56 3.14 -7.05
C GLU A 59 17.70 3.51 -8.02
N ARG A 60 17.81 4.79 -8.33
CA ARG A 60 18.90 5.30 -9.16
C ARG A 60 20.12 5.68 -8.33
N THR A 61 19.87 6.38 -7.24
CA THR A 61 20.92 6.78 -6.30
C THR A 61 20.42 6.52 -4.89
N PRO A 62 21.08 5.64 -4.11
CA PRO A 62 20.72 5.42 -2.72
C PRO A 62 20.91 6.69 -1.90
N ILE A 63 20.28 6.74 -0.76
CA ILE A 63 20.41 7.89 0.13
C ILE A 63 21.88 8.10 0.51
N ARG A 64 22.39 9.29 0.21
CA ARG A 64 23.72 9.71 0.58
C ARG A 64 23.62 10.96 1.43
N THR A 65 24.33 10.97 2.52
CA THR A 65 24.41 12.10 3.42
C THR A 65 25.83 12.68 3.38
N ALA A 66 25.91 13.97 3.43
CA ALA A 66 27.17 14.70 3.54
C ALA A 66 27.05 15.84 4.54
N MET A 67 28.09 16.08 5.26
CA MET A 67 28.17 17.16 6.25
C MET A 67 29.42 17.99 5.94
N GLU A 68 29.24 19.30 5.90
CA GLU A 68 30.31 20.27 5.69
C GLU A 68 30.24 21.36 6.75
N GLY A 69 31.37 21.67 7.35
CA GLY A 69 31.50 22.77 8.26
C GLY A 69 31.90 24.06 7.51
N ASP A 70 31.22 25.15 7.78
CA ASP A 70 31.60 26.48 7.28
C ASP A 70 32.61 27.10 8.25
N PHE A 71 33.84 27.30 7.78
CA PHE A 71 34.92 27.88 8.60
C PHE A 71 34.64 29.30 8.98
N ASP A 72 34.02 30.12 8.09
CA ASP A 72 33.81 31.53 8.28
C ASP A 72 32.71 31.84 9.29
N THR A 73 31.62 31.06 9.27
CA THR A 73 30.46 31.28 10.15
C THR A 73 30.38 30.32 11.32
N GLY A 74 31.15 29.23 11.31
CA GLY A 74 31.08 28.17 12.30
C GLY A 74 29.81 27.30 12.21
N ASN A 75 29.01 27.48 11.18
CA ASN A 75 27.80 26.70 10.94
C ASN A 75 28.11 25.37 10.27
N VAL A 76 27.28 24.37 10.55
CA VAL A 76 27.35 23.04 9.93
C VAL A 76 26.22 22.92 8.91
N ARG A 77 26.57 22.54 7.67
CA ARG A 77 25.60 22.25 6.62
C ARG A 77 25.45 20.75 6.47
N TYR A 78 24.20 20.30 6.50
CA TYR A 78 23.86 18.92 6.32
C TYR A 78 23.11 18.73 4.99
N LYS A 79 23.52 17.75 4.19
CA LYS A 79 22.93 17.46 2.90
C LYS A 79 22.56 15.98 2.82
N ALA A 80 21.32 15.69 2.42
CA ALA A 80 20.89 14.36 2.06
C ALA A 80 20.41 14.36 0.61
N ARG A 81 20.76 13.33 -0.16
CA ARG A 81 20.38 13.19 -1.55
C ARG A 81 19.98 11.76 -1.83
N GLU A 82 18.81 11.60 -2.47
CA GLU A 82 18.28 10.33 -2.94
C GLU A 82 17.58 10.53 -4.28
N ARG A 83 17.68 9.54 -5.17
CA ARG A 83 16.94 9.51 -6.43
C ARG A 83 16.30 8.16 -6.62
N TYR A 84 14.99 8.14 -6.67
CA TYR A 84 14.20 6.94 -6.87
C TYR A 84 12.95 7.23 -7.68
N ARG A 85 12.30 6.20 -8.15
CA ARG A 85 11.02 6.29 -8.82
C ARG A 85 10.23 4.99 -8.62
N PHE A 86 8.92 5.14 -8.49
CA PHE A 86 7.99 4.04 -8.52
C PHE A 86 7.41 3.87 -9.91
N GLY A 87 7.15 2.64 -10.29
CA GLY A 87 6.53 2.33 -11.57
C GLY A 87 5.81 0.99 -11.55
N VAL A 88 5.01 0.77 -12.56
CA VAL A 88 4.24 -0.47 -12.77
C VAL A 88 4.62 -1.03 -14.13
N SER A 89 5.08 -2.27 -14.17
CA SER A 89 5.38 -2.98 -15.41
C SER A 89 4.22 -3.85 -15.88
N ASP A 90 3.44 -4.40 -14.97
CA ASP A 90 2.27 -5.20 -15.27
C ASP A 90 1.03 -4.59 -14.59
N TYR A 91 0.03 -4.22 -15.39
CA TYR A 91 -1.21 -3.64 -14.89
C TYR A 91 -2.04 -4.60 -14.01
N ARG A 92 -1.79 -5.90 -14.11
CA ARG A 92 -2.46 -6.93 -13.30
C ARG A 92 -2.02 -6.95 -11.84
N GLY A 93 -0.93 -6.24 -11.53
CA GLY A 93 -0.38 -6.17 -10.18
C GLY A 93 -1.22 -5.38 -9.19
N ILE A 94 -2.09 -4.50 -9.68
CA ILE A 94 -2.93 -3.65 -8.83
C ILE A 94 -4.32 -3.48 -9.44
N PHE A 95 -5.32 -3.55 -8.60
CA PHE A 95 -6.71 -3.23 -8.94
C PHE A 95 -7.23 -2.18 -7.96
N GLY A 96 -7.79 -1.10 -8.46
CA GLY A 96 -8.31 -0.01 -7.64
C GLY A 96 -9.77 0.26 -7.92
N VAL A 97 -10.51 0.62 -6.87
CA VAL A 97 -11.88 1.10 -6.92
C VAL A 97 -11.93 2.44 -6.22
N GLU A 98 -12.41 3.45 -6.92
CA GLU A 98 -12.52 4.81 -6.38
C GLU A 98 -13.70 4.97 -5.41
N GLY A 99 -14.62 4.03 -5.37
CA GLY A 99 -15.85 4.15 -4.61
C GLY A 99 -16.95 4.88 -5.38
N ALA A 100 -18.00 5.21 -4.70
CA ALA A 100 -19.17 5.89 -5.28
C ALA A 100 -19.14 7.40 -5.00
#